data_518b5cafb9f2222ed9738d650dcbca1f
#
_entry.id   518b5cafb9f2222ed9738d650dcbca1f
#
_cell.length_a   1.000
_cell.length_b   1.000
_cell.length_c   1.000
_cell.angle_alpha   90.00
_cell.angle_beta   90.00
_cell.angle_gamma   90.00
#
_symmetry.space_group_name_H-M   'P 1'
#
loop_
_entity.id
_entity.type
_entity.pdbx_description
1 polymer ?
#
loop_
_entity_poly.entity_id
_entity_poly.type
_entity_poly.pdbx_seq_one_letter_code
_entity_poly.pdbx_strand_id
1 'polypeptide(L)'
;MEWTRARRGTATRATNGGNGGNGGGGNGGNGGNGDGFGSSNDGQNGGVRALWAAYLGALEKNPLPTKMATSGVLNALGDLFAQFAFDDAANKGVDWRRAGIFTILGSFLVGPALHFWYGTLGKIVTAQGSAKAFISLALDQGVFAPTFLCVFLSALFTIDGKPQEIAPKLKQDFASTVTMNWKIWIPFQFLNFRYVPLQLQVAAANVVALLWNTYLSWASHKEVVVVETSSKGKKKKN
;
A
#
# COMPACT_ATOMS: atom_id res chain seq x y z
N MET A 1 12.62 -40.95 -27.27
CA MET A 1 13.69 -41.63 -26.50
C MET A 1 13.44 -41.32 -25.05
N GLU A 2 12.90 -42.33 -24.46
CA GLU A 2 12.67 -42.70 -23.06
C GLU A 2 13.84 -42.40 -22.13
N TRP A 3 13.55 -42.04 -20.92
CA TRP A 3 14.11 -42.61 -19.70
C TRP A 3 13.19 -42.33 -18.49
N THR A 4 12.24 -43.22 -18.29
CA THR A 4 11.61 -43.53 -17.00
C THR A 4 12.56 -44.38 -16.18
N ARG A 5 12.74 -44.12 -14.88
CA ARG A 5 12.88 -45.19 -13.86
C ARG A 5 12.67 -44.70 -12.44
N ALA A 6 11.63 -45.25 -11.87
CA ALA A 6 11.30 -45.29 -10.47
C ALA A 6 12.38 -46.00 -9.60
N ARG A 7 12.53 -45.59 -8.33
CA ARG A 7 12.98 -46.50 -7.27
C ARG A 7 12.06 -46.37 -6.04
N ARG A 8 11.35 -47.46 -5.82
CA ARG A 8 10.77 -47.82 -4.54
C ARG A 8 11.87 -48.39 -3.62
N GLY A 9 11.74 -48.19 -2.32
CA GLY A 9 12.52 -48.85 -1.28
C GLY A 9 11.91 -48.46 0.06
N THR A 10 11.02 -49.18 0.52
CA THR A 10 10.91 -50.27 1.46
C THR A 10 10.91 -49.83 2.93
N ALA A 11 9.73 -50.09 3.51
CA ALA A 11 9.44 -49.99 4.95
C ALA A 11 10.27 -50.98 5.74
N THR A 12 10.71 -50.59 6.93
CA THR A 12 11.05 -51.54 7.99
C THR A 12 10.31 -51.16 9.27
N ARG A 13 9.45 -52.07 9.64
CA ARG A 13 8.69 -52.20 10.87
C ARG A 13 9.59 -52.93 11.88
N ALA A 14 9.77 -52.35 13.06
CA ALA A 14 10.29 -53.10 14.22
C ALA A 14 9.35 -52.86 15.41
N THR A 15 8.73 -53.95 15.79
CA THR A 15 7.96 -54.19 17.01
C THR A 15 8.91 -54.67 18.10
N ASN A 16 8.66 -54.31 19.32
CA ASN A 16 8.73 -55.07 20.57
C ASN A 16 9.08 -54.11 21.70
N GLY A 17 8.44 -54.04 22.82
CA GLY A 17 7.76 -55.00 23.64
C GLY A 17 8.28 -54.87 25.05
N GLY A 18 7.41 -54.69 26.01
CA GLY A 18 7.64 -55.28 27.32
C GLY A 18 7.85 -54.35 28.52
N ASN A 19 6.81 -54.23 29.32
CA ASN A 19 6.77 -54.58 30.76
C ASN A 19 7.45 -53.64 31.78
N GLY A 20 6.68 -52.97 32.67
CA GLY A 20 6.27 -53.56 33.95
C GLY A 20 6.91 -52.87 35.15
N GLY A 21 6.12 -52.48 36.15
CA GLY A 21 6.57 -52.16 37.51
C GLY A 21 6.14 -50.77 38.02
N ASN A 22 5.05 -50.64 38.64
CA ASN A 22 4.59 -50.75 40.02
C ASN A 22 5.40 -49.99 41.10
N GLY A 23 4.68 -49.18 41.88
CA GLY A 23 5.11 -48.70 43.22
C GLY A 23 5.17 -47.18 43.31
N GLY A 24 4.20 -46.53 43.90
CA GLY A 24 4.00 -46.40 45.31
C GLY A 24 4.23 -44.98 45.79
N GLY A 25 3.17 -44.31 46.19
CA GLY A 25 3.02 -43.58 47.46
C GLY A 25 3.82 -42.30 47.68
N GLY A 26 3.12 -41.24 48.06
CA GLY A 26 3.74 -40.14 48.77
C GLY A 26 3.06 -38.77 48.55
N ASN A 27 2.01 -38.56 49.20
CA ASN A 27 1.51 -37.47 50.04
C ASN A 27 2.42 -36.24 50.22
N GLY A 28 1.85 -35.06 50.11
CA GLY A 28 2.39 -33.91 50.86
C GLY A 28 2.43 -32.62 50.10
N GLY A 29 1.42 -31.76 50.26
CA GLY A 29 1.65 -30.52 50.92
C GLY A 29 1.81 -29.26 50.11
N ASN A 30 0.78 -28.47 50.15
CA ASN A 30 0.85 -27.04 50.47
C ASN A 30 1.23 -26.01 49.39
N GLY A 31 0.23 -25.23 49.01
CA GLY A 31 0.17 -23.79 49.14
C GLY A 31 1.28 -22.98 48.45
N GLY A 32 0.92 -22.42 47.35
CA GLY A 32 1.64 -21.33 46.75
C GLY A 32 0.65 -20.49 45.96
N ASN A 33 0.05 -19.51 46.65
CA ASN A 33 -0.68 -18.43 46.07
C ASN A 33 0.33 -17.62 45.25
N GLY A 34 0.33 -17.82 43.94
CA GLY A 34 1.08 -17.05 42.98
C GLY A 34 0.11 -16.17 42.22
N ASP A 35 0.02 -14.93 42.66
CA ASP A 35 -0.77 -13.91 42.03
C ASP A 35 -0.49 -13.82 40.56
N GLY A 36 -1.48 -14.22 39.75
CA GLY A 36 -1.49 -14.12 38.32
C GLY A 36 -1.54 -12.63 37.87
N PHE A 37 -0.39 -12.02 37.76
CA PHE A 37 -0.19 -10.79 37.02
C PHE A 37 0.30 -11.21 35.60
N GLY A 38 -0.60 -11.70 34.80
CA GLY A 38 -0.29 -12.09 33.44
C GLY A 38 -1.53 -12.32 32.63
N SER A 39 -1.79 -11.41 31.72
CA SER A 39 -2.66 -11.66 30.56
C SER A 39 -3.80 -10.67 30.36
N SER A 40 -3.48 -9.39 30.30
CA SER A 40 -4.35 -8.45 29.59
C SER A 40 -3.83 -8.12 28.17
N ASN A 41 -2.62 -8.53 27.81
CA ASN A 41 -2.05 -8.28 26.48
C ASN A 41 -2.31 -9.39 25.44
N ASP A 42 -2.64 -10.60 25.85
CA ASP A 42 -2.85 -11.72 24.90
C ASP A 42 -4.17 -11.60 24.11
N GLY A 43 -5.19 -11.00 24.70
CA GLY A 43 -6.46 -10.79 24.01
C GLY A 43 -6.40 -9.76 22.87
N GLN A 44 -5.66 -8.68 23.05
CA GLN A 44 -5.49 -7.64 22.01
C GLN A 44 -4.59 -8.14 20.86
N ASN A 45 -3.51 -8.85 21.17
CA ASN A 45 -2.64 -9.46 20.17
C ASN A 45 -3.34 -10.55 19.36
N GLY A 46 -4.25 -11.30 19.99
CA GLY A 46 -5.08 -12.30 19.32
C GLY A 46 -6.01 -11.69 18.26
N GLY A 47 -6.66 -10.58 18.60
CA GLY A 47 -7.55 -9.85 17.68
C GLY A 47 -6.83 -9.28 16.45
N VAL A 48 -5.69 -8.61 16.66
CA VAL A 48 -4.87 -8.04 15.56
C VAL A 48 -4.33 -9.15 14.65
N ARG A 49 -3.86 -10.25 15.22
CA ARG A 49 -3.38 -11.41 14.44
C ARG A 49 -4.51 -12.05 13.63
N ALA A 50 -5.71 -12.18 14.19
CA ALA A 50 -6.87 -12.71 13.48
C ALA A 50 -7.31 -11.80 12.32
N LEU A 51 -7.34 -10.47 12.53
CA LEU A 51 -7.62 -9.49 11.46
C LEU A 51 -6.57 -9.54 10.35
N TRP A 52 -5.31 -9.65 10.70
CA TRP A 52 -4.22 -9.78 9.72
C TRP A 52 -4.32 -11.07 8.92
N ALA A 53 -4.59 -12.20 9.59
CA ALA A 53 -4.80 -13.49 8.92
C ALA A 53 -6.03 -13.45 7.99
N ALA A 54 -7.13 -12.83 8.42
CA ALA A 54 -8.32 -12.63 7.58
C ALA A 54 -8.02 -11.77 6.36
N TYR A 55 -7.25 -10.68 6.52
CA TYR A 55 -6.80 -9.83 5.41
C TYR A 55 -5.94 -10.61 4.42
N LEU A 56 -4.95 -11.39 4.89
CA LEU A 56 -4.11 -12.21 4.03
C LEU A 56 -4.93 -13.28 3.31
N GLY A 57 -5.89 -13.92 3.99
CA GLY A 57 -6.81 -14.88 3.37
C GLY A 57 -7.70 -14.24 2.30
N ALA A 58 -8.18 -13.02 2.54
CA ALA A 58 -8.93 -12.25 1.54
C ALA A 58 -8.05 -11.87 0.34
N LEU A 59 -6.79 -11.46 0.60
CA LEU A 59 -5.82 -11.11 -0.44
C LEU A 59 -5.44 -12.30 -1.31
N GLU A 60 -5.38 -13.50 -0.75
CA GLU A 60 -5.11 -14.75 -1.47
C GLU A 60 -6.31 -15.19 -2.31
N LYS A 61 -7.52 -15.21 -1.73
CA LYS A 61 -8.74 -15.66 -2.41
C LYS A 61 -9.23 -14.67 -3.47
N ASN A 62 -9.18 -13.38 -3.17
CA ASN A 62 -9.72 -12.31 -4.00
C ASN A 62 -8.75 -11.13 -4.07
N PRO A 63 -7.58 -11.28 -4.75
CA PRO A 63 -6.50 -10.29 -4.68
C PRO A 63 -6.90 -8.91 -5.20
N LEU A 64 -7.60 -8.82 -6.33
CA LEU A 64 -7.99 -7.54 -6.92
C LEU A 64 -9.04 -6.80 -6.08
N PRO A 65 -10.19 -7.39 -5.71
CA PRO A 65 -11.17 -6.71 -4.86
C PRO A 65 -10.61 -6.27 -3.52
N THR A 66 -9.76 -7.08 -2.89
CA THR A 66 -9.14 -6.74 -1.60
C THR A 66 -8.22 -5.52 -1.74
N LYS A 67 -7.39 -5.48 -2.80
CA LYS A 67 -6.53 -4.33 -3.09
C LYS A 67 -7.33 -3.07 -3.41
N MET A 68 -8.42 -3.20 -4.16
CA MET A 68 -9.34 -2.10 -4.48
C MET A 68 -9.94 -1.50 -3.19
N ALA A 69 -10.50 -2.34 -2.32
CA ALA A 69 -11.08 -1.90 -1.05
C ALA A 69 -10.04 -1.22 -0.16
N THR A 70 -8.86 -1.84 0.00
CA THR A 70 -7.76 -1.29 0.81
C THR A 70 -7.29 0.06 0.28
N SER A 71 -7.07 0.16 -1.04
CA SER A 71 -6.64 1.42 -1.67
C SER A 71 -7.69 2.50 -1.53
N GLY A 72 -8.98 2.18 -1.66
CA GLY A 72 -10.07 3.14 -1.45
C GLY A 72 -10.09 3.70 -0.04
N VAL A 73 -10.05 2.83 0.97
CA VAL A 73 -10.01 3.25 2.38
C VAL A 73 -8.79 4.14 2.66
N LEU A 74 -7.61 3.75 2.20
CA LEU A 74 -6.39 4.52 2.49
C LEU A 74 -6.32 5.85 1.73
N ASN A 75 -6.89 5.93 0.52
CA ASN A 75 -7.03 7.20 -0.18
C ASN A 75 -8.00 8.13 0.57
N ALA A 76 -9.14 7.61 1.04
CA ALA A 76 -10.08 8.38 1.86
C ALA A 76 -9.42 8.90 3.15
N LEU A 77 -8.70 8.03 3.87
CA LEU A 77 -7.98 8.43 5.09
C LEU A 77 -6.91 9.48 4.80
N GLY A 78 -6.15 9.33 3.71
CA GLY A 78 -5.15 10.31 3.29
C GLY A 78 -5.76 11.68 3.00
N ASP A 79 -6.90 11.73 2.31
CA ASP A 79 -7.63 12.96 2.08
C ASP A 79 -8.18 13.57 3.37
N LEU A 80 -8.80 12.78 4.25
CA LEU A 80 -9.27 13.26 5.54
C LEU A 80 -8.11 13.85 6.37
N PHE A 81 -6.96 13.19 6.42
CA PHE A 81 -5.78 13.75 7.07
C PHE A 81 -5.37 15.10 6.47
N ALA A 82 -5.41 15.23 5.14
CA ALA A 82 -5.08 16.50 4.49
C ALA A 82 -6.09 17.61 4.88
N GLN A 83 -7.37 17.29 4.91
CA GLN A 83 -8.42 18.24 5.31
C GLN A 83 -8.22 18.74 6.75
N PHE A 84 -7.90 17.86 7.69
CA PHE A 84 -7.64 18.26 9.08
C PHE A 84 -6.30 18.99 9.25
N ALA A 85 -5.27 18.59 8.51
CA ALA A 85 -3.92 19.14 8.66
C ALA A 85 -3.73 20.50 7.95
N PHE A 86 -4.42 20.72 6.83
CA PHE A 86 -4.13 21.87 5.95
C PHE A 86 -5.35 22.73 5.65
N ASP A 87 -6.57 22.21 5.71
CA ASP A 87 -7.78 22.91 5.27
C ASP A 87 -8.68 23.36 6.42
N ASP A 88 -8.23 23.16 7.68
CA ASP A 88 -8.96 23.54 8.90
C ASP A 88 -10.34 22.88 9.02
N ALA A 89 -10.43 21.61 8.67
CA ALA A 89 -11.69 20.86 8.71
C ALA A 89 -12.31 20.77 10.11
N ALA A 90 -11.53 20.96 11.17
CA ALA A 90 -12.02 20.99 12.53
C ALA A 90 -13.01 22.14 12.76
N ASN A 91 -12.79 23.31 12.12
CA ASN A 91 -13.65 24.49 12.23
C ASN A 91 -14.65 24.63 11.07
N LYS A 92 -14.24 24.23 9.85
CA LYS A 92 -15.04 24.41 8.63
C LYS A 92 -15.95 23.20 8.29
N GLY A 93 -15.70 22.06 8.93
CA GLY A 93 -16.33 20.77 8.59
C GLY A 93 -15.59 20.02 7.50
N VAL A 94 -15.87 18.73 7.42
CA VAL A 94 -15.25 17.80 6.45
C VAL A 94 -15.94 17.89 5.10
N ASP A 95 -15.17 18.02 4.02
CA ASP A 95 -15.67 17.86 2.65
C ASP A 95 -15.81 16.37 2.30
N TRP A 96 -16.99 15.81 2.57
CA TRP A 96 -17.29 14.40 2.29
C TRP A 96 -17.34 14.08 0.79
N ARG A 97 -17.65 15.06 -0.07
CA ARG A 97 -17.62 14.88 -1.52
C ARG A 97 -16.20 14.59 -1.98
N ARG A 98 -15.23 15.37 -1.53
CA ARG A 98 -13.82 15.21 -1.81
C ARG A 98 -13.30 13.85 -1.30
N ALA A 99 -13.61 13.49 -0.05
CA ALA A 99 -13.26 12.19 0.49
C ALA A 99 -13.87 11.03 -0.32
N GLY A 100 -15.11 11.18 -0.80
CA GLY A 100 -15.77 10.24 -1.71
C GLY A 100 -15.04 10.09 -3.05
N ILE A 101 -14.60 11.18 -3.66
CA ILE A 101 -13.81 11.16 -4.91
C ILE A 101 -12.49 10.40 -4.70
N PHE A 102 -11.76 10.68 -3.62
CA PHE A 102 -10.52 9.96 -3.30
C PHE A 102 -10.76 8.48 -3.02
N THR A 103 -11.88 8.12 -2.40
CA THR A 103 -12.29 6.71 -2.21
C THR A 103 -12.51 6.01 -3.55
N ILE A 104 -13.25 6.64 -4.46
CA ILE A 104 -13.54 6.09 -5.80
C ILE A 104 -12.24 5.93 -6.59
N LEU A 105 -11.39 6.96 -6.63
CA LEU A 105 -10.10 6.91 -7.31
C LEU A 105 -9.19 5.84 -6.70
N GLY A 106 -9.13 5.74 -5.38
CA GLY A 106 -8.39 4.71 -4.68
C GLY A 106 -8.85 3.30 -5.07
N SER A 107 -10.15 3.06 -5.05
CA SER A 107 -10.73 1.75 -5.35
C SER A 107 -10.62 1.37 -6.83
N PHE A 108 -11.00 2.26 -7.74
CA PHE A 108 -11.20 1.91 -9.15
C PHE A 108 -10.04 2.31 -10.07
N LEU A 109 -9.15 3.17 -9.63
CA LEU A 109 -7.96 3.58 -10.38
C LEU A 109 -6.68 3.07 -9.73
N VAL A 110 -6.38 3.46 -8.48
CA VAL A 110 -5.11 3.15 -7.81
C VAL A 110 -4.95 1.64 -7.56
N GLY A 111 -5.95 1.01 -6.92
CA GLY A 111 -5.90 -0.41 -6.59
C GLY A 111 -5.66 -1.32 -7.81
N PRO A 112 -6.47 -1.21 -8.89
CA PRO A 112 -6.25 -1.96 -10.11
C PRO A 112 -4.92 -1.63 -10.80
N ALA A 113 -4.58 -0.36 -10.94
CA ALA A 113 -3.34 0.05 -11.61
C ALA A 113 -2.10 -0.56 -10.93
N LEU A 114 -2.01 -0.47 -9.61
CA LEU A 114 -0.90 -1.07 -8.85
C LEU A 114 -0.91 -2.60 -8.92
N HIS A 115 -2.09 -3.23 -8.89
CA HIS A 115 -2.20 -4.68 -9.02
C HIS A 115 -1.61 -5.18 -10.34
N PHE A 116 -2.02 -4.58 -11.45
CA PHE A 116 -1.53 -4.96 -12.77
C PHE A 116 -0.07 -4.53 -12.99
N TRP A 117 0.32 -3.34 -12.52
CA TRP A 117 1.69 -2.85 -12.67
C TRP A 117 2.70 -3.75 -11.95
N TYR A 118 2.51 -4.05 -10.66
CA TYR A 118 3.46 -4.89 -9.92
C TYR A 118 3.46 -6.34 -10.43
N GLY A 119 2.28 -6.84 -10.86
CA GLY A 119 2.20 -8.13 -11.54
C GLY A 119 3.01 -8.16 -12.84
N THR A 120 2.97 -7.08 -13.61
CA THR A 120 3.75 -6.92 -14.85
C THR A 120 5.24 -6.82 -14.57
N LEU A 121 5.65 -5.96 -13.62
CA LEU A 121 7.05 -5.87 -13.19
C LEU A 121 7.60 -7.22 -12.75
N GLY A 122 6.82 -8.00 -12.00
CA GLY A 122 7.19 -9.33 -11.56
C GLY A 122 7.50 -10.29 -12.71
N LYS A 123 6.82 -10.12 -13.86
CA LYS A 123 6.98 -10.96 -15.07
C LYS A 123 8.10 -10.48 -15.98
N ILE A 124 8.20 -9.17 -16.23
CA ILE A 124 9.14 -8.62 -17.23
C ILE A 124 10.55 -8.47 -16.67
N VAL A 125 10.71 -8.23 -15.38
CA VAL A 125 12.01 -8.08 -14.74
C VAL A 125 12.50 -9.45 -14.26
N THR A 126 13.27 -10.11 -15.10
CA THR A 126 13.80 -11.47 -14.87
C THR A 126 15.06 -11.48 -14.00
N ALA A 127 15.70 -10.33 -13.77
CA ALA A 127 16.84 -10.20 -12.87
C ALA A 127 16.50 -10.65 -11.44
N GLN A 128 17.52 -10.92 -10.63
CA GLN A 128 17.34 -11.36 -9.24
C GLN A 128 18.03 -10.41 -8.23
N GLY A 129 17.65 -10.53 -6.99
CA GLY A 129 18.26 -9.79 -5.89
C GLY A 129 18.15 -8.27 -6.06
N SER A 130 19.23 -7.55 -5.78
CA SER A 130 19.26 -6.10 -5.86
C SER A 130 19.11 -5.56 -7.29
N ALA A 131 19.63 -6.29 -8.29
CA ALA A 131 19.46 -5.89 -9.70
C ALA A 131 17.96 -5.83 -10.09
N LYS A 132 17.16 -6.81 -9.68
CA LYS A 132 15.70 -6.78 -9.87
C LYS A 132 15.08 -5.55 -9.24
N ALA A 133 15.45 -5.26 -7.99
CA ALA A 133 14.92 -4.11 -7.27
C ALA A 133 15.25 -2.78 -7.98
N PHE A 134 16.49 -2.59 -8.43
CA PHE A 134 16.89 -1.38 -9.15
C PHE A 134 16.18 -1.22 -10.50
N ILE A 135 16.07 -2.30 -11.29
CA ILE A 135 15.36 -2.24 -12.59
C ILE A 135 13.87 -1.95 -12.37
N SER A 136 13.25 -2.65 -11.41
CA SER A 136 11.84 -2.42 -11.06
C SER A 136 11.62 -0.98 -10.58
N LEU A 137 12.51 -0.46 -9.74
CA LEU A 137 12.47 0.91 -9.26
C LEU A 137 12.62 1.93 -10.40
N ALA A 138 13.55 1.71 -11.32
CA ALA A 138 13.76 2.60 -12.47
C ALA A 138 12.51 2.66 -13.36
N LEU A 139 11.88 1.52 -13.63
CA LEU A 139 10.64 1.45 -14.41
C LEU A 139 9.47 2.07 -13.65
N ASP A 140 9.36 1.80 -12.35
CA ASP A 140 8.29 2.31 -11.51
C ASP A 140 8.36 3.85 -11.40
N GLN A 141 9.52 4.40 -11.10
CA GLN A 141 9.67 5.84 -10.84
C GLN A 141 9.95 6.67 -12.09
N GLY A 142 10.51 6.06 -13.14
CA GLY A 142 10.81 6.75 -14.41
C GLY A 142 9.67 6.71 -15.40
N VAL A 143 8.84 5.67 -15.38
CA VAL A 143 7.76 5.49 -16.37
C VAL A 143 6.39 5.50 -15.69
N PHE A 144 6.16 4.59 -14.74
CA PHE A 144 4.83 4.43 -14.18
C PHE A 144 4.40 5.65 -13.35
N ALA A 145 5.20 6.10 -12.40
CA ALA A 145 4.81 7.16 -11.48
C ALA A 145 4.47 8.50 -12.20
N PRO A 146 5.29 9.02 -13.14
CA PRO A 146 4.94 10.24 -13.88
C PRO A 146 3.66 10.07 -14.72
N THR A 147 3.54 8.94 -15.43
CA THR A 147 2.36 8.66 -16.26
C THR A 147 1.11 8.51 -15.40
N PHE A 148 1.22 7.76 -14.31
CA PHE A 148 0.10 7.53 -13.40
C PHE A 148 -0.36 8.81 -12.71
N LEU A 149 0.57 9.71 -12.35
CA LEU A 149 0.25 11.01 -11.76
C LEU A 149 -0.57 11.87 -12.73
N CYS A 150 -0.21 11.90 -14.03
CA CYS A 150 -1.01 12.59 -15.05
C CYS A 150 -2.43 12.00 -15.13
N VAL A 151 -2.54 10.68 -15.17
CA VAL A 151 -3.84 9.99 -15.23
C VAL A 151 -4.66 10.26 -13.97
N PHE A 152 -4.05 10.17 -12.79
CA PHE A 152 -4.72 10.39 -11.51
C PHE A 152 -5.26 11.83 -11.39
N LEU A 153 -4.43 12.84 -11.65
CA LEU A 153 -4.86 14.25 -11.60
C LEU A 153 -5.94 14.54 -12.65
N SER A 154 -5.81 13.99 -13.85
CA SER A 154 -6.83 14.17 -14.89
C SER A 154 -8.16 13.54 -14.48
N ALA A 155 -8.15 12.33 -13.89
CA ALA A 155 -9.35 11.68 -13.38
C ALA A 155 -9.96 12.45 -12.19
N LEU A 156 -9.13 12.93 -11.26
CA LEU A 156 -9.55 13.71 -10.11
C LEU A 156 -10.30 14.97 -10.56
N PHE A 157 -9.70 15.80 -11.39
CA PHE A 157 -10.32 17.05 -11.85
C PHE A 157 -11.54 16.82 -12.75
N THR A 158 -11.57 15.72 -13.51
CA THR A 158 -12.74 15.33 -14.31
C THR A 158 -13.92 14.97 -13.42
N ILE A 159 -13.71 14.14 -12.39
CA ILE A 159 -14.76 13.72 -11.45
C ILE A 159 -15.19 14.90 -10.57
N ASP A 160 -14.27 15.79 -10.23
CA ASP A 160 -14.59 17.02 -9.49
C ASP A 160 -15.36 18.07 -10.33
N GLY A 161 -15.52 17.82 -11.63
CA GLY A 161 -16.25 18.73 -12.53
C GLY A 161 -15.44 19.93 -13.00
N LYS A 162 -14.12 19.86 -12.94
CA LYS A 162 -13.18 20.94 -13.28
C LYS A 162 -12.16 20.54 -14.36
N PRO A 163 -12.55 19.90 -15.47
CA PRO A 163 -11.60 19.42 -16.48
C PRO A 163 -10.74 20.51 -17.09
N GLN A 164 -11.21 21.76 -17.10
CA GLN A 164 -10.46 22.93 -17.58
C GLN A 164 -9.22 23.25 -16.72
N GLU A 165 -9.17 22.77 -15.47
CA GLU A 165 -8.04 22.98 -14.56
C GLU A 165 -6.91 21.97 -14.75
N ILE A 166 -7.13 20.88 -15.51
CA ILE A 166 -6.15 19.79 -15.69
C ILE A 166 -4.83 20.33 -16.28
N ALA A 167 -4.90 21.01 -17.42
CA ALA A 167 -3.68 21.49 -18.09
C ALA A 167 -2.95 22.58 -17.30
N PRO A 168 -3.62 23.60 -16.73
CA PRO A 168 -2.99 24.57 -15.84
C PRO A 168 -2.32 23.90 -14.63
N LYS A 169 -3.01 22.98 -13.97
CA LYS A 169 -2.51 22.28 -12.77
C LYS A 169 -1.30 21.42 -13.05
N LEU A 170 -1.34 20.64 -14.14
CA LEU A 170 -0.19 19.86 -14.57
C LEU A 170 1.02 20.75 -14.90
N LYS A 171 0.82 21.87 -15.58
CA LYS A 171 1.91 22.81 -15.88
C LYS A 171 2.51 23.43 -14.62
N GLN A 172 1.67 23.75 -13.63
CA GLN A 172 2.08 24.41 -12.39
C GLN A 172 2.80 23.42 -11.45
N ASP A 173 2.20 22.26 -11.19
CA ASP A 173 2.58 21.45 -10.03
C ASP A 173 3.19 20.09 -10.40
N PHE A 174 3.19 19.68 -11.68
CA PHE A 174 3.65 18.33 -12.06
C PHE A 174 5.09 18.06 -11.63
N ALA A 175 6.03 18.96 -11.94
CA ALA A 175 7.43 18.76 -11.62
C ALA A 175 7.68 18.67 -10.10
N SER A 176 7.03 19.56 -9.32
CA SER A 176 7.14 19.54 -7.86
C SER A 176 6.53 18.29 -7.25
N THR A 177 5.39 17.85 -7.79
CA THR A 177 4.70 16.63 -7.33
C THR A 177 5.48 15.36 -7.66
N VAL A 178 6.06 15.26 -8.87
CA VAL A 178 6.96 14.15 -9.24
C VAL A 178 8.20 14.13 -8.35
N THR A 179 8.80 15.30 -8.08
CA THR A 179 9.96 15.39 -7.20
C THR A 179 9.62 14.93 -5.77
N MET A 180 8.47 15.31 -5.25
CA MET A 180 8.01 14.86 -3.93
C MET A 180 7.68 13.36 -3.93
N ASN A 181 7.06 12.86 -5.02
CA ASN A 181 6.87 11.43 -5.23
C ASN A 181 8.20 10.67 -5.11
N TRP A 182 9.23 11.10 -5.82
CA TRP A 182 10.54 10.46 -5.76
C TRP A 182 11.17 10.47 -4.37
N LYS A 183 11.04 11.55 -3.60
CA LYS A 183 11.57 11.64 -2.23
C LYS A 183 10.92 10.62 -1.28
N ILE A 184 9.64 10.35 -1.45
CA ILE A 184 8.89 9.40 -0.61
C ILE A 184 9.06 7.97 -1.14
N TRP A 185 8.86 7.79 -2.46
CA TRP A 185 8.69 6.46 -3.03
C TRP A 185 10.00 5.77 -3.39
N ILE A 186 11.07 6.48 -3.81
CA ILE A 186 12.33 5.83 -4.18
C ILE A 186 12.91 5.01 -3.04
N PRO A 187 13.12 5.56 -1.82
CA PRO A 187 13.67 4.77 -0.72
C PRO A 187 12.74 3.62 -0.32
N PHE A 188 11.44 3.87 -0.29
CA PHE A 188 10.48 2.82 0.07
C PHE A 188 10.41 1.72 -1.00
N GLN A 189 10.25 2.07 -2.27
CA GLN A 189 10.09 1.09 -3.36
C GLN A 189 11.33 0.22 -3.56
N PHE A 190 12.53 0.75 -3.30
CA PHE A 190 13.72 -0.08 -3.30
C PHE A 190 13.60 -1.21 -2.26
N LEU A 191 13.21 -0.89 -1.03
CA LEU A 191 12.98 -1.88 0.02
C LEU A 191 11.83 -2.84 -0.33
N ASN A 192 10.74 -2.29 -0.89
CA ASN A 192 9.57 -3.05 -1.29
C ASN A 192 9.92 -4.09 -2.36
N PHE A 193 10.61 -3.70 -3.43
CA PHE A 193 10.99 -4.64 -4.49
C PHE A 193 12.12 -5.59 -4.09
N ARG A 194 12.94 -5.22 -3.10
CA ARG A 194 14.07 -6.04 -2.65
C ARG A 194 13.69 -7.09 -1.64
N TYR A 195 12.80 -6.76 -0.71
CA TYR A 195 12.54 -7.57 0.48
C TYR A 195 11.10 -8.04 0.62
N VAL A 196 10.12 -7.33 0.04
CA VAL A 196 8.70 -7.67 0.21
C VAL A 196 8.25 -8.68 -0.85
N PRO A 197 7.64 -9.81 -0.47
CA PRO A 197 7.07 -10.76 -1.41
C PRO A 197 6.02 -10.10 -2.32
N LEU A 198 5.98 -10.52 -3.60
CA LEU A 198 5.13 -9.89 -4.64
C LEU A 198 3.65 -9.74 -4.23
N GLN A 199 3.09 -10.73 -3.54
CA GLN A 199 1.71 -10.69 -3.08
C GLN A 199 1.44 -9.59 -2.04
N LEU A 200 2.44 -9.20 -1.26
CA LEU A 200 2.36 -8.19 -0.21
C LEU A 200 2.84 -6.80 -0.65
N GLN A 201 3.47 -6.66 -1.81
CA GLN A 201 4.02 -5.38 -2.28
C GLN A 201 2.97 -4.28 -2.35
N VAL A 202 1.77 -4.59 -2.82
CA VAL A 202 0.66 -3.61 -2.85
C VAL A 202 0.20 -3.25 -1.44
N ALA A 203 0.13 -4.23 -0.53
CA ALA A 203 -0.24 -3.96 0.86
C ALA A 203 0.78 -3.06 1.57
N ALA A 204 2.08 -3.33 1.37
CA ALA A 204 3.16 -2.51 1.90
C ALA A 204 3.14 -1.08 1.30
N ALA A 205 2.93 -0.96 -0.02
CA ALA A 205 2.81 0.33 -0.69
C ALA A 205 1.61 1.14 -0.15
N ASN A 206 0.50 0.50 0.15
CA ASN A 206 -0.68 1.16 0.70
C ASN A 206 -0.41 1.82 2.07
N VAL A 207 0.49 1.29 2.88
CA VAL A 207 0.86 1.91 4.17
C VAL A 207 1.57 3.26 3.92
N VAL A 208 2.52 3.29 2.98
CA VAL A 208 3.24 4.54 2.62
C VAL A 208 2.34 5.47 1.80
N ALA A 209 1.42 4.90 1.04
CA ALA A 209 0.43 5.66 0.29
C ALA A 209 -0.44 6.57 1.17
N LEU A 210 -0.62 6.27 2.45
CA LEU A 210 -1.35 7.15 3.36
C LEU A 210 -0.69 8.54 3.43
N LEU A 211 0.64 8.58 3.64
CA LEU A 211 1.41 9.83 3.66
C LEU A 211 1.41 10.51 2.29
N TRP A 212 1.56 9.72 1.24
CA TRP A 212 1.53 10.22 -0.13
C TRP A 212 0.16 10.82 -0.50
N ASN A 213 -0.93 10.15 -0.15
CA ASN A 213 -2.28 10.61 -0.43
C ASN A 213 -2.62 11.89 0.33
N THR A 214 -2.15 12.01 1.58
CA THR A 214 -2.24 13.27 2.34
C THR A 214 -1.56 14.42 1.59
N TYR A 215 -0.33 14.21 1.13
CA TYR A 215 0.39 15.19 0.32
C TYR A 215 -0.33 15.49 -1.01
N LEU A 216 -0.74 14.45 -1.73
CA LEU A 216 -1.36 14.59 -3.05
C LEU A 216 -2.70 15.31 -2.96
N SER A 217 -3.51 15.02 -1.96
CA SER A 217 -4.76 15.73 -1.72
C SER A 217 -4.52 17.22 -1.45
N TRP A 218 -3.60 17.54 -0.55
CA TRP A 218 -3.21 18.93 -0.31
C TRP A 218 -2.68 19.62 -1.58
N ALA A 219 -1.76 19.00 -2.32
CA ALA A 219 -1.15 19.58 -3.52
C ALA A 219 -2.17 19.82 -4.65
N SER A 220 -3.13 18.89 -4.82
CA SER A 220 -4.16 19.00 -5.86
C SER A 220 -5.16 20.14 -5.59
N HIS A 221 -5.39 20.49 -4.31
CA HIS A 221 -6.32 21.53 -3.90
C HIS A 221 -5.68 22.91 -3.68
N LYS A 222 -4.37 23.04 -3.90
CA LYS A 222 -3.75 24.38 -4.00
C LYS A 222 -4.36 25.16 -5.16
N GLU A 223 -4.59 26.46 -4.93
CA GLU A 223 -5.10 27.34 -5.97
C GLU A 223 -4.17 27.39 -7.19
N VAL A 224 -4.76 27.46 -8.38
CA VAL A 224 -4.02 27.67 -9.63
C VAL A 224 -3.65 29.14 -9.70
N VAL A 225 -2.37 29.45 -9.58
CA VAL A 225 -1.88 30.82 -9.76
C VAL A 225 -1.90 31.15 -11.26
N VAL A 226 -2.90 31.90 -11.70
CA VAL A 226 -2.92 32.44 -13.04
C VAL A 226 -1.92 33.62 -13.09
N VAL A 227 -0.73 33.34 -13.61
CA VAL A 227 0.19 34.45 -13.96
C VAL A 227 -0.38 35.16 -15.18
N GLU A 228 -1.14 36.24 -14.93
CA GLU A 228 -1.48 37.16 -15.99
C GLU A 228 -0.17 37.76 -16.55
N THR A 229 0.24 37.28 -17.69
CA THR A 229 1.25 37.93 -18.50
C THR A 229 0.65 39.26 -18.95
N SER A 230 0.83 40.29 -18.13
CA SER A 230 0.51 41.66 -18.46
C SER A 230 1.30 42.04 -19.72
N SER A 231 0.68 41.88 -20.87
CA SER A 231 1.12 42.46 -22.12
C SER A 231 0.97 43.99 -22.01
N LYS A 232 1.97 44.65 -21.38
CA LYS A 232 2.14 46.07 -21.52
C LYS A 232 2.43 46.39 -22.97
N GLY A 233 1.36 46.55 -23.74
CA GLY A 233 1.41 47.16 -25.04
C GLY A 233 2.05 48.55 -24.88
N LYS A 234 3.29 48.71 -25.39
CA LYS A 234 3.90 49.98 -25.64
C LYS A 234 3.00 50.77 -26.58
N LYS A 235 2.13 51.64 -26.04
CA LYS A 235 1.59 52.76 -26.83
C LYS A 235 2.76 53.69 -27.15
N LYS A 236 3.30 53.60 -28.36
CA LYS A 236 4.09 54.62 -28.98
C LYS A 236 3.20 55.87 -29.12
N LYS A 237 3.52 56.91 -28.38
CA LYS A 237 3.05 58.28 -28.72
C LYS A 237 3.80 58.73 -29.96
N ASN A 238 3.07 59.03 -31.01
CA ASN A 238 3.47 60.00 -32.03
C ASN A 238 3.03 61.36 -31.59
#